data_44c3183d23b46ce1eeba6f3edf94a1ba
#
_entry.id   44c3183d23b46ce1eeba6f3edf94a1ba
#
_cell.length_a   1.000
_cell.length_b   1.000
_cell.length_c   1.000
_cell.angle_alpha   90.00
_cell.angle_beta   90.00
_cell.angle_gamma   90.00
#
_symmetry.space_group_name_H-M   'P 1'
#
loop_
_entity.id
_entity.type
_entity.pdbx_description
1 polymer ?
#
loop_
_entity_poly.entity_id
_entity_poly.type
_entity_poly.pdbx_seq_one_letter_code
_entity_poly.pdbx_strand_id
1 'polypeptide(L)'
;MEQLIIEEFSAPAPAKSCVFTGHRILDDDFSPRALKKEIKNAVLQGVEVFYNGMAMGFDLAAAEAVLSLRKKFPQIRLVACVPCYGQEKNFSDKDKKRYVNILKKADEKVVLSEYYYKGCMHVRDKYMVDLGDMMICYCKKETGGAAFTLRYFQKKKPTAKIVFI
;
A
#
# COMPACT_ATOMS: atom_id res chain seq x y z
N MET A 1 30.34 28.33 -36.01
CA MET A 1 30.15 27.95 -34.59
C MET A 1 28.87 27.13 -34.50
N GLU A 2 29.02 25.81 -34.44
CA GLU A 2 27.89 24.93 -34.16
C GLU A 2 27.53 25.01 -32.68
N GLN A 3 26.32 25.47 -32.40
CA GLN A 3 25.75 25.34 -31.04
C GLN A 3 25.48 23.86 -30.80
N LEU A 4 26.28 23.23 -29.95
CA LEU A 4 25.96 21.94 -29.37
C LEU A 4 24.69 22.10 -28.53
N ILE A 5 23.57 21.62 -29.05
CA ILE A 5 22.36 21.40 -28.26
C ILE A 5 22.67 20.20 -27.37
N ILE A 6 23.01 20.47 -26.10
CA ILE A 6 23.04 19.43 -25.09
C ILE A 6 21.55 19.14 -24.81
N GLU A 7 21.01 18.09 -25.42
CA GLU A 7 19.79 17.52 -24.94
C GLU A 7 20.06 17.02 -23.50
N GLU A 8 19.58 17.74 -22.52
CA GLU A 8 19.52 17.24 -21.17
C GLU A 8 18.64 15.97 -21.19
N PHE A 9 19.30 14.83 -21.14
CA PHE A 9 18.66 13.55 -20.88
C PHE A 9 18.15 13.62 -19.43
N SER A 10 16.91 14.10 -19.24
CA SER A 10 16.25 13.96 -17.96
C SER A 10 15.98 12.46 -17.74
N ALA A 11 16.51 11.89 -16.68
CA ALA A 11 16.16 10.55 -16.25
C ALA A 11 14.63 10.44 -16.17
N PRO A 12 14.01 9.32 -16.61
CA PRO A 12 12.58 9.16 -16.47
C PRO A 12 12.17 9.36 -15.00
N ALA A 13 11.08 10.08 -14.75
CA ALA A 13 10.55 10.27 -13.42
C ALA A 13 10.37 8.91 -12.73
N PRO A 14 10.72 8.75 -11.45
CA PRO A 14 10.52 7.49 -10.73
C PRO A 14 9.06 7.07 -10.82
N ALA A 15 8.80 5.76 -10.93
CA ALA A 15 7.45 5.21 -10.98
C ALA A 15 6.66 5.69 -9.77
N LYS A 16 5.44 6.22 -10.00
CA LYS A 16 4.55 6.66 -8.93
C LYS A 16 4.13 5.46 -8.08
N SER A 17 4.05 5.67 -6.79
CA SER A 17 3.68 4.64 -5.81
C SER A 17 2.50 5.07 -4.96
N CYS A 18 1.77 4.07 -4.46
CA CYS A 18 0.62 4.24 -3.59
C CYS A 18 0.78 3.37 -2.35
N VAL A 19 0.48 3.92 -1.18
CA VAL A 19 0.41 3.18 0.07
C VAL A 19 -1.03 2.99 0.51
N PHE A 20 -1.32 1.85 1.15
CA PHE A 20 -2.61 1.56 1.75
C PHE A 20 -2.55 1.71 3.26
N THR A 21 -3.61 2.25 3.84
CA THR A 21 -3.88 2.12 5.27
C THR A 21 -5.37 2.05 5.53
N GLY A 22 -5.78 1.24 6.48
CA GLY A 22 -7.19 1.08 6.82
C GLY A 22 -7.42 0.20 8.03
N HIS A 23 -8.68 0.14 8.43
CA HIS A 23 -9.10 -0.63 9.60
C HIS A 23 -8.99 -2.13 9.37
N ARG A 24 -8.70 -2.85 10.45
CA ARG A 24 -8.67 -4.32 10.48
C ARG A 24 -10.07 -4.92 10.42
N ILE A 25 -11.07 -4.20 10.90
CA ILE A 25 -12.48 -4.58 10.85
C ILE A 25 -13.17 -3.65 9.87
N LEU A 26 -13.78 -4.23 8.86
CA LEU A 26 -14.50 -3.50 7.84
C LEU A 26 -15.97 -3.38 8.25
N ASP A 27 -16.51 -2.16 8.17
CA ASP A 27 -17.92 -1.91 8.42
C ASP A 27 -18.80 -2.38 7.23
N ASP A 28 -20.10 -2.48 7.44
CA ASP A 28 -21.05 -2.93 6.42
C ASP A 28 -21.10 -2.02 5.19
N ASP A 29 -20.72 -0.76 5.33
CA ASP A 29 -20.66 0.21 4.24
C ASP A 29 -19.36 0.14 3.42
N PHE A 30 -18.40 -0.69 3.81
CA PHE A 30 -17.18 -0.89 3.01
C PHE A 30 -17.52 -1.53 1.67
N SER A 31 -17.09 -0.87 0.58
CA SER A 31 -17.32 -1.35 -0.78
C SER A 31 -16.02 -1.84 -1.42
N PRO A 32 -15.85 -3.16 -1.61
CA PRO A 32 -14.73 -3.71 -2.39
C PRO A 32 -14.68 -3.16 -3.81
N ARG A 33 -15.84 -2.90 -4.40
CA ARG A 33 -15.96 -2.33 -5.74
C ARG A 33 -15.42 -0.90 -5.80
N ALA A 34 -15.75 -0.07 -4.81
CA ALA A 34 -15.24 1.29 -4.70
C ALA A 34 -13.72 1.30 -4.52
N LEU A 35 -13.18 0.44 -3.67
CA LEU A 35 -11.74 0.26 -3.48
C LEU A 35 -11.06 -0.10 -4.81
N LYS A 36 -11.55 -1.10 -5.50
CA LYS A 36 -10.98 -1.55 -6.79
C LYS A 36 -11.02 -0.44 -7.85
N LYS A 37 -12.10 0.34 -7.88
CA LYS A 37 -12.22 1.50 -8.77
C LYS A 37 -11.15 2.55 -8.49
N GLU A 38 -10.90 2.88 -7.21
CA GLU A 38 -9.89 3.87 -6.84
C GLU A 38 -8.47 3.38 -7.11
N ILE A 39 -8.19 2.09 -6.91
CA ILE A 39 -6.91 1.49 -7.31
C ILE A 39 -6.73 1.58 -8.83
N LYS A 40 -7.76 1.26 -9.61
CA LYS A 40 -7.71 1.40 -11.07
C LYS A 40 -7.48 2.85 -11.50
N ASN A 41 -8.14 3.82 -10.86
CA ASN A 41 -7.91 5.23 -11.13
C ASN A 41 -6.46 5.63 -10.88
N ALA A 42 -5.85 5.14 -9.79
CA ALA A 42 -4.44 5.36 -9.51
C ALA A 42 -3.53 4.78 -10.60
N VAL A 43 -3.80 3.56 -11.07
CA VAL A 43 -3.08 2.93 -12.18
C VAL A 43 -3.17 3.78 -13.45
N LEU A 44 -4.36 4.27 -13.78
CA LEU A 44 -4.57 5.12 -14.96
C LEU A 44 -3.86 6.48 -14.85
N GLN A 45 -3.55 6.93 -13.65
CA GLN A 45 -2.78 8.14 -13.38
C GLN A 45 -1.26 7.90 -13.33
N GLY A 46 -0.81 6.66 -13.54
CA GLY A 46 0.58 6.30 -13.63
C GLY A 46 1.18 5.62 -12.40
N VAL A 47 0.37 5.23 -11.42
CA VAL A 47 0.85 4.42 -10.28
C VAL A 47 1.20 3.03 -10.75
N GLU A 48 2.42 2.60 -10.46
CA GLU A 48 2.93 1.28 -10.85
C GLU A 48 3.27 0.40 -9.64
N VAL A 49 3.53 0.99 -8.48
CA VAL A 49 3.92 0.27 -7.26
C VAL A 49 2.93 0.52 -6.14
N PHE A 50 2.43 -0.56 -5.55
CA PHE A 50 1.50 -0.52 -4.42
C PHE A 50 2.14 -1.18 -3.19
N TYR A 51 2.30 -0.41 -2.11
CA TYR A 51 2.82 -0.88 -0.83
C TYR A 51 1.67 -1.25 0.09
N ASN A 52 1.72 -2.47 0.62
CA ASN A 52 0.65 -3.04 1.44
C ASN A 52 1.22 -3.63 2.73
N GLY A 53 0.63 -3.27 3.86
CA GLY A 53 1.10 -3.70 5.18
C GLY A 53 0.65 -5.08 5.60
N MET A 54 -0.18 -5.74 4.81
CA MET A 54 -0.63 -7.11 5.03
C MET A 54 -1.38 -7.37 6.34
N ALA A 55 -1.95 -6.31 6.93
CA ALA A 55 -2.86 -6.47 8.07
C ALA A 55 -4.19 -7.06 7.59
N MET A 56 -4.94 -7.69 8.50
CA MET A 56 -6.28 -8.16 8.17
C MET A 56 -7.21 -6.99 7.83
N GLY A 57 -8.34 -7.28 7.22
CA GLY A 57 -9.34 -6.29 6.84
C GLY A 57 -8.97 -5.54 5.58
N PHE A 58 -8.81 -4.23 5.68
CA PHE A 58 -8.60 -3.37 4.52
C PHE A 58 -7.36 -3.76 3.70
N ASP A 59 -6.23 -4.02 4.36
CA ASP A 59 -4.97 -4.33 3.66
C ASP A 59 -5.11 -5.59 2.79
N LEU A 60 -5.69 -6.67 3.33
CA LEU A 60 -5.89 -7.89 2.55
C LEU A 60 -6.83 -7.65 1.36
N ALA A 61 -7.91 -6.88 1.55
CA ALA A 61 -8.83 -6.53 0.47
C ALA A 61 -8.12 -5.70 -0.61
N ALA A 62 -7.32 -4.73 -0.23
CA ALA A 62 -6.56 -3.90 -1.15
C ALA A 62 -5.50 -4.71 -1.94
N ALA A 63 -4.79 -5.60 -1.26
CA ALA A 63 -3.82 -6.47 -1.90
C ALA A 63 -4.46 -7.38 -2.95
N GLU A 64 -5.59 -8.00 -2.62
CA GLU A 64 -6.34 -8.83 -3.56
C GLU A 64 -6.86 -8.04 -4.76
N ALA A 65 -7.30 -6.80 -4.55
CA ALA A 65 -7.72 -5.91 -5.62
C ALA A 65 -6.57 -5.56 -6.58
N VAL A 66 -5.38 -5.25 -6.06
CA VAL A 66 -4.18 -5.02 -6.88
C VAL A 66 -3.83 -6.26 -7.70
N LEU A 67 -3.80 -7.43 -7.09
CA LEU A 67 -3.50 -8.70 -7.77
C LEU A 67 -4.51 -9.00 -8.88
N SER A 68 -5.79 -8.72 -8.64
CA SER A 68 -6.85 -8.86 -9.63
C SER A 68 -6.65 -7.92 -10.84
N LEU A 69 -6.27 -6.68 -10.59
CA LEU A 69 -6.02 -5.68 -11.63
C LEU A 69 -4.72 -5.94 -12.42
N ARG A 70 -3.74 -6.62 -11.83
CA ARG A 70 -2.47 -6.93 -12.49
C ARG A 70 -2.65 -7.76 -13.76
N LYS A 71 -3.71 -8.56 -13.84
CA LYS A 71 -4.05 -9.32 -15.05
C LYS A 71 -4.32 -8.41 -16.25
N LYS A 72 -4.96 -7.28 -16.01
CA LYS A 72 -5.28 -6.28 -17.05
C LYS A 72 -4.18 -5.22 -17.19
N PHE A 73 -3.47 -4.92 -16.12
CA PHE A 73 -2.39 -3.94 -16.05
C PHE A 73 -1.10 -4.61 -15.58
N PRO A 74 -0.39 -5.35 -16.46
CA PRO A 74 0.75 -6.17 -16.05
C PRO A 74 1.96 -5.37 -15.56
N GLN A 75 1.98 -4.06 -15.76
CA GLN A 75 3.04 -3.18 -15.27
C GLN A 75 2.97 -2.91 -13.77
N ILE A 76 1.82 -3.13 -13.11
CA ILE A 76 1.69 -2.84 -11.68
C ILE A 76 2.32 -3.94 -10.82
N ARG A 77 2.84 -3.53 -9.68
CA ARG A 77 3.55 -4.38 -8.74
C ARG A 77 2.97 -4.22 -7.34
N LEU A 78 2.84 -5.34 -6.65
CA LEU A 78 2.45 -5.37 -5.24
C LEU A 78 3.68 -5.67 -4.38
N VAL A 79 4.00 -4.77 -3.46
CA VAL A 79 5.05 -4.93 -2.47
C VAL A 79 4.42 -5.17 -1.10
N ALA A 80 4.61 -6.36 -0.56
CA ALA A 80 4.14 -6.71 0.77
C ALA A 80 5.17 -6.27 1.82
N CYS A 81 4.77 -5.35 2.70
CA CYS A 81 5.60 -4.81 3.77
C CYS A 81 5.18 -5.43 5.11
N VAL A 82 5.89 -6.45 5.52
CA VAL A 82 5.57 -7.26 6.71
C VAL A 82 6.37 -6.73 7.90
N PRO A 83 5.71 -6.38 9.03
CA PRO A 83 6.41 -5.83 10.19
C PRO A 83 7.32 -6.84 10.86
N CYS A 84 6.90 -8.10 10.88
CA CYS A 84 7.67 -9.22 11.47
C CYS A 84 7.12 -10.55 10.95
N TYR A 85 7.90 -11.61 11.05
CA TYR A 85 7.40 -12.97 10.82
C TYR A 85 6.29 -13.30 11.83
N GLY A 86 5.27 -14.02 11.36
CA GLY A 86 4.14 -14.40 12.21
C GLY A 86 3.09 -13.31 12.42
N GLN A 87 3.10 -12.25 11.61
CA GLN A 87 2.07 -11.21 11.65
C GLN A 87 0.65 -11.81 11.63
N GLU A 88 0.44 -12.86 10.86
CA GLU A 88 -0.85 -13.52 10.66
C GLU A 88 -1.26 -14.47 11.78
N LYS A 89 -0.45 -14.62 12.81
CA LYS A 89 -0.66 -15.61 13.89
C LYS A 89 -2.06 -15.56 14.50
N ASN A 90 -2.60 -14.37 14.70
CA ASN A 90 -3.90 -14.15 15.32
C ASN A 90 -5.04 -13.90 14.32
N PHE A 91 -4.79 -14.09 13.02
CA PHE A 91 -5.83 -14.01 12.00
C PHE A 91 -6.75 -15.24 12.06
N SER A 92 -7.99 -15.10 11.56
CA SER A 92 -8.85 -16.25 11.31
C SER A 92 -8.19 -17.21 10.31
N ASP A 93 -8.61 -18.48 10.29
CA ASP A 93 -8.10 -19.46 9.33
C ASP A 93 -8.32 -19.01 7.89
N LYS A 94 -9.45 -18.39 7.61
CA LYS A 94 -9.77 -17.82 6.31
C LYS A 94 -8.77 -16.71 5.93
N ASP A 95 -8.50 -15.79 6.82
CA ASP A 95 -7.58 -14.67 6.56
C ASP A 95 -6.13 -15.13 6.49
N LYS A 96 -5.73 -16.15 7.27
CA LYS A 96 -4.40 -16.78 7.12
C LYS A 96 -4.18 -17.34 5.72
N LYS A 97 -5.18 -18.00 5.15
CA LYS A 97 -5.11 -18.53 3.78
C LYS A 97 -4.98 -17.40 2.75
N ARG A 98 -5.76 -16.33 2.92
CA ARG A 98 -5.66 -15.13 2.07
C ARG A 98 -4.26 -14.51 2.16
N TYR A 99 -3.76 -14.33 3.36
CA TYR A 99 -2.43 -13.79 3.64
C TYR A 99 -1.33 -14.58 2.93
N VAL A 100 -1.31 -15.89 3.11
CA VAL A 100 -0.33 -16.77 2.47
C VAL A 100 -0.43 -16.71 0.95
N ASN A 101 -1.65 -16.73 0.40
CA ASN A 101 -1.87 -16.65 -1.03
C ASN A 101 -1.40 -15.31 -1.63
N ILE A 102 -1.68 -14.21 -0.95
CA ILE A 102 -1.20 -12.88 -1.36
C ILE A 102 0.32 -12.82 -1.35
N LEU A 103 0.96 -13.30 -0.28
CA LEU A 103 2.42 -13.31 -0.20
C LEU A 103 3.08 -14.13 -1.32
N LYS A 104 2.49 -15.24 -1.71
CA LYS A 104 2.98 -16.05 -2.85
C LYS A 104 2.91 -15.31 -4.18
N LYS A 105 1.92 -14.45 -4.35
CA LYS A 105 1.65 -13.71 -5.58
C LYS A 105 2.27 -12.31 -5.60
N ALA A 106 2.67 -11.77 -4.46
CA ALA A 106 3.31 -10.48 -4.38
C ALA A 106 4.60 -10.44 -5.20
N ASP A 107 4.86 -9.31 -5.85
CA ASP A 107 6.07 -9.12 -6.64
C ASP A 107 7.31 -8.99 -5.77
N GLU A 108 7.16 -8.39 -4.59
CA GLU A 108 8.24 -8.22 -3.61
C GLU A 108 7.69 -8.37 -2.20
N LYS A 109 8.52 -8.88 -1.31
CA LYS A 109 8.25 -9.01 0.13
C LYS A 109 9.37 -8.37 0.91
N VAL A 110 9.01 -7.44 1.79
CA VAL A 110 9.94 -6.79 2.71
C VAL A 110 9.54 -7.16 4.13
N VAL A 111 10.40 -7.86 4.84
CA VAL A 111 10.18 -8.22 6.25
C VAL A 111 11.13 -7.39 7.10
N LEU A 112 10.57 -6.51 7.94
CA LEU A 112 11.36 -5.53 8.67
C LEU A 112 11.99 -6.04 9.96
N SER A 113 11.45 -7.12 10.52
CA SER A 113 11.98 -7.75 11.73
C SER A 113 11.72 -9.24 11.74
N GLU A 114 12.64 -10.01 12.33
CA GLU A 114 12.43 -11.45 12.54
C GLU A 114 11.36 -11.72 13.59
N TYR A 115 11.28 -10.86 14.61
CA TYR A 115 10.41 -11.05 15.77
C TYR A 115 9.49 -9.85 15.97
N TYR A 116 8.32 -10.14 16.55
CA TYR A 116 7.42 -9.11 17.05
C TYR A 116 8.09 -8.33 18.20
N TYR A 117 7.99 -7.01 18.13
CA TYR A 117 8.28 -6.12 19.24
C TYR A 117 7.27 -4.98 19.28
N LYS A 118 7.07 -4.38 20.44
CA LYS A 118 6.12 -3.28 20.59
C LYS A 118 6.51 -2.10 19.68
N GLY A 119 5.59 -1.69 18.83
CA GLY A 119 5.81 -0.60 17.86
C GLY A 119 6.26 -1.04 16.47
N CYS A 120 6.49 -2.35 16.23
CA CYS A 120 6.94 -2.83 14.92
C CYS A 120 5.93 -2.50 13.80
N MET A 121 4.63 -2.46 14.10
CA MET A 121 3.61 -2.07 13.12
C MET A 121 3.76 -0.62 12.69
N HIS A 122 4.05 0.29 13.62
CA HIS A 122 4.30 1.70 13.32
C HIS A 122 5.59 1.89 12.51
N VAL A 123 6.62 1.12 12.79
CA VAL A 123 7.87 1.13 12.01
C VAL A 123 7.58 0.72 10.56
N ARG A 124 6.80 -0.34 10.36
CA ARG A 124 6.36 -0.77 9.03
C ARG A 124 5.57 0.32 8.33
N ASP A 125 4.62 0.94 9.02
CA ASP A 125 3.76 1.99 8.45
C ASP A 125 4.57 3.20 8.01
N LYS A 126 5.53 3.64 8.83
CA LYS A 126 6.45 4.73 8.45
C LYS A 126 7.31 4.37 7.25
N TYR A 127 7.81 3.15 7.19
CA TYR A 127 8.58 2.65 6.05
C TYR A 127 7.76 2.78 4.74
N MET A 128 6.51 2.34 4.74
CA MET A 128 5.64 2.45 3.57
C MET A 128 5.35 3.90 3.20
N VAL A 129 5.03 4.74 4.19
CA VAL A 129 4.73 6.16 3.96
C VAL A 129 5.91 6.87 3.34
N ASP A 130 7.12 6.60 3.79
CA ASP A 130 8.32 7.23 3.25
C ASP A 130 8.55 6.90 1.77
N LEU A 131 8.06 5.75 1.30
CA LEU A 131 8.17 5.30 -0.09
C LEU A 131 7.01 5.73 -0.98
N GLY A 132 5.83 6.03 -0.41
CA GLY A 132 4.61 6.26 -1.18
C GLY A 132 4.41 7.70 -1.62
N ASP A 133 3.97 7.89 -2.85
CA ASP A 133 3.66 9.21 -3.42
C ASP A 133 2.22 9.64 -3.16
N MET A 134 1.33 8.68 -2.99
CA MET A 134 -0.07 8.89 -2.65
C MET A 134 -0.57 7.81 -1.69
N MET A 135 -1.75 8.02 -1.15
CA MET A 135 -2.38 7.08 -0.22
C MET A 135 -3.83 6.79 -0.62
N ILE A 136 -4.23 5.53 -0.48
CA ILE A 136 -5.64 5.11 -0.46
C ILE A 136 -5.94 4.61 0.95
N CYS A 137 -6.95 5.19 1.58
CA CYS A 137 -7.19 5.07 3.00
C CYS A 137 -8.65 4.71 3.32
N TYR A 138 -8.83 3.76 4.23
CA TYR A 138 -10.11 3.48 4.87
C TYR A 138 -9.98 3.74 6.37
N CYS A 139 -10.25 4.97 6.79
CA CYS A 139 -10.10 5.40 8.17
C CYS A 139 -11.27 6.28 8.61
N LYS A 140 -12.10 5.76 9.50
CA LYS A 140 -13.28 6.44 10.06
C LYS A 140 -13.11 6.84 11.51
N LYS A 141 -12.01 6.39 12.15
CA LYS A 141 -11.73 6.64 13.56
C LYS A 141 -10.61 7.65 13.70
N GLU A 142 -10.63 8.43 14.77
CA GLU A 142 -9.58 9.40 15.10
C GLU A 142 -8.36 8.77 15.80
N THR A 143 -8.51 7.54 16.28
CA THR A 143 -7.47 6.78 16.99
C THR A 143 -7.20 5.43 16.34
N GLY A 144 -6.09 4.80 16.72
CA GLY A 144 -5.68 3.50 16.21
C GLY A 144 -4.64 3.58 15.11
N GLY A 145 -4.25 2.42 14.58
CA GLY A 145 -3.14 2.28 13.63
C GLY A 145 -3.37 3.00 12.30
N ALA A 146 -4.58 2.89 11.75
CA ALA A 146 -4.91 3.58 10.49
C ALA A 146 -4.86 5.10 10.64
N ALA A 147 -5.42 5.63 11.73
CA ALA A 147 -5.38 7.06 12.02
C ALA A 147 -3.94 7.56 12.25
N PHE A 148 -3.12 6.78 12.93
CA PHE A 148 -1.70 7.09 13.12
C PHE A 148 -0.98 7.20 11.75
N THR A 149 -1.16 6.23 10.89
CA THR A 149 -0.51 6.18 9.58
C THR A 149 -0.99 7.31 8.69
N LEU A 150 -2.29 7.60 8.70
CA LEU A 150 -2.87 8.72 7.96
C LEU A 150 -2.26 10.06 8.41
N ARG A 151 -2.19 10.33 9.71
CA ARG A 151 -1.59 11.56 10.23
C ARG A 151 -0.10 11.66 9.90
N TYR A 152 0.62 10.56 10.01
CA TYR A 152 2.04 10.52 9.64
C TYR A 152 2.23 10.86 8.16
N PHE A 153 1.40 10.31 7.27
CA PHE A 153 1.43 10.60 5.84
C PHE A 153 1.14 12.09 5.58
N GLN A 154 0.10 12.64 6.19
CA GLN A 154 -0.28 14.06 6.02
C GLN A 154 0.84 15.00 6.47
N LYS A 155 1.53 14.66 7.56
CA LYS A 155 2.65 15.44 8.09
C LYS A 155 3.88 15.38 7.19
N LYS A 156 4.22 14.20 6.69
CA LYS A 156 5.41 13.97 5.85
C LYS A 156 5.23 14.44 4.41
N LYS A 157 4.03 14.33 3.89
CA LYS A 157 3.70 14.59 2.49
C LYS A 157 2.45 15.46 2.37
N PRO A 158 2.51 16.72 2.83
CA PRO A 158 1.32 17.57 2.99
C PRO A 158 0.61 17.90 1.66
N THR A 159 1.30 17.78 0.52
CA THR A 159 0.72 18.07 -0.81
C THR A 159 0.36 16.80 -1.58
N ALA A 160 0.62 15.63 -1.03
CA ALA A 160 0.33 14.36 -1.69
C ALA A 160 -1.17 14.06 -1.68
N LYS A 161 -1.64 13.38 -2.72
CA LYS A 161 -3.03 12.97 -2.85
C LYS A 161 -3.37 11.86 -1.85
N ILE A 162 -4.51 12.01 -1.18
CA ILE A 162 -5.11 10.97 -0.34
C ILE A 162 -6.52 10.70 -0.87
N VAL A 163 -6.80 9.44 -1.14
CA VAL A 163 -8.13 8.98 -1.54
C VAL A 163 -8.75 8.23 -0.37
N PHE A 164 -9.91 8.69 0.07
CA PHE A 164 -10.69 8.04 1.12
C PHE A 164 -11.75 7.12 0.51
N ILE A 165 -11.79 5.91 1.01
CA ILE A 165 -12.79 4.91 0.64
C ILE A 165 -14.00 5.00 1.59
#